data_a10d17cdeba7e63e5aed0baf9ffec92e
#
_entry.id   a10d17cdeba7e63e5aed0baf9ffec92e
#
_cell.length_a   1.000
_cell.length_b   1.000
_cell.length_c   1.000
_cell.angle_alpha   90.00
_cell.angle_beta   90.00
_cell.angle_gamma   90.00
#
_symmetry.space_group_name_H-M   'P 1'
#
loop_
_entity.id
_entity.type
_entity.pdbx_description
1 polymer ?
#
loop_
_entity_poly.entity_id
_entity_poly.type
_entity_poly.pdbx_seq_one_letter_code
_entity_poly.pdbx_strand_id
1 'polypeptide(L)'
;MAIRRVILKVLRVGALLVGVLILGFLTGCWNWFVESQVFFPETTIEQTPLDLDLPFEDIWFTSGDSVRLHGWLIPASSPKHLLLFCHGNAGNISHRLDNVRLLHNMGISVFIFDYRGYGRSQGHISEKGFYQDSEAAYTVARKWAGQNGAKLVVFGRSLGGIAATHLGATKKCDGLILESTFTNMGAMARAHYPLPFAETFLKHRLNALDEIVQVRVPILFFHGDRDRIVPIKLGRKLFKAAPNPKEFVVLPGAGHNDTYVVGGQDYFNKIESFFVRL
;
A
#
# COMPACT_ATOMS: atom_id res chain seq x y z
N MET A 1 -26.21 44.53 -28.28
CA MET A 1 -26.95 44.01 -27.10
C MET A 1 -26.91 42.51 -26.94
N ALA A 2 -27.05 41.69 -27.97
CA ALA A 2 -27.08 40.23 -27.93
C ALA A 2 -25.78 39.61 -27.39
N ILE A 3 -24.60 40.00 -27.88
CA ILE A 3 -23.28 39.48 -27.45
C ILE A 3 -23.03 39.68 -25.95
N ARG A 4 -23.38 40.86 -25.42
CA ARG A 4 -23.22 41.14 -23.97
C ARG A 4 -24.10 40.25 -23.08
N ARG A 5 -25.32 39.89 -23.55
CA ARG A 5 -26.19 38.92 -22.85
C ARG A 5 -25.64 37.50 -22.90
N VAL A 6 -25.02 37.09 -23.99
CA VAL A 6 -24.39 35.78 -24.11
C VAL A 6 -23.19 35.69 -23.16
N ILE A 7 -22.30 36.69 -23.19
CA ILE A 7 -21.13 36.74 -22.26
C ILE A 7 -21.56 36.67 -20.80
N LEU A 8 -22.60 37.48 -20.40
CA LEU A 8 -23.10 37.44 -19.04
C LEU A 8 -23.74 36.10 -18.64
N LYS A 9 -24.39 35.40 -19.56
CA LYS A 9 -24.87 34.02 -19.34
C LYS A 9 -23.72 33.03 -19.13
N VAL A 10 -22.69 33.09 -19.97
CA VAL A 10 -21.52 32.22 -19.85
C VAL A 10 -20.78 32.45 -18.52
N LEU A 11 -20.59 33.71 -18.12
CA LEU A 11 -19.97 34.07 -16.84
C LEU A 11 -20.79 33.58 -15.63
N ARG A 12 -22.12 33.68 -15.69
CA ARG A 12 -23.01 33.19 -14.62
C ARG A 12 -23.00 31.69 -14.50
N VAL A 13 -23.00 30.95 -15.63
CA VAL A 13 -22.88 29.49 -15.63
C VAL A 13 -21.50 29.05 -15.12
N GLY A 14 -20.45 29.76 -15.53
CA GLY A 14 -19.09 29.51 -15.00
C GLY A 14 -19.00 29.73 -13.49
N ALA A 15 -19.56 30.84 -12.98
CA ALA A 15 -19.59 31.12 -11.54
C ALA A 15 -20.42 30.08 -10.75
N LEU A 16 -21.54 29.62 -11.32
CA LEU A 16 -22.36 28.57 -10.72
C LEU A 16 -21.59 27.23 -10.65
N LEU A 17 -20.93 26.83 -11.71
CA LEU A 17 -20.11 25.61 -11.76
C LEU A 17 -18.95 25.66 -10.76
N VAL A 18 -18.27 26.81 -10.67
CA VAL A 18 -17.22 27.02 -9.66
C VAL A 18 -17.81 26.96 -8.24
N GLY A 19 -18.98 27.55 -8.01
CA GLY A 19 -19.67 27.47 -6.71
C GLY A 19 -20.05 26.03 -6.33
N VAL A 20 -20.55 25.23 -7.27
CA VAL A 20 -20.88 23.81 -7.06
C VAL A 20 -19.62 22.99 -6.79
N LEU A 21 -18.52 23.24 -7.49
CA LEU A 21 -17.23 22.59 -7.23
C LEU A 21 -16.67 22.92 -5.85
N ILE A 22 -16.75 24.18 -5.44
CA ILE A 22 -16.35 24.64 -4.10
C ILE A 22 -17.22 23.98 -3.03
N LEU A 23 -18.54 23.95 -3.23
CA LEU A 23 -19.47 23.33 -2.29
C LEU A 23 -19.25 21.81 -2.22
N GLY A 24 -19.04 21.12 -3.34
CA GLY A 24 -18.70 19.71 -3.40
C GLY A 24 -17.38 19.40 -2.68
N PHE A 25 -16.38 20.25 -2.83
CA PHE A 25 -15.12 20.17 -2.10
C PHE A 25 -15.32 20.32 -0.58
N LEU A 26 -16.12 21.29 -0.17
CA LEU A 26 -16.44 21.55 1.24
C LEU A 26 -17.32 20.48 1.89
N THR A 27 -18.16 19.80 1.13
CA THR A 27 -19.10 18.77 1.65
C THR A 27 -18.52 17.35 1.70
N GLY A 28 -17.24 17.16 1.35
CA GLY A 28 -16.60 15.83 1.37
C GLY A 28 -16.91 14.95 0.14
N CYS A 29 -17.83 15.35 -0.76
CA CYS A 29 -18.10 14.61 -2.01
C CYS A 29 -16.84 14.47 -2.87
N TRP A 30 -15.95 15.46 -2.83
CA TRP A 30 -14.66 15.39 -3.53
C TRP A 30 -13.77 14.26 -2.98
N ASN A 31 -13.68 14.13 -1.66
CA ASN A 31 -12.90 13.07 -1.04
C ASN A 31 -13.46 11.70 -1.42
N TRP A 32 -14.76 11.51 -1.28
CA TRP A 32 -15.43 10.27 -1.69
C TRP A 32 -15.19 9.94 -3.17
N PHE A 33 -15.31 10.94 -4.06
CA PHE A 33 -15.05 10.75 -5.49
C PHE A 33 -13.59 10.31 -5.74
N VAL A 34 -12.60 10.98 -5.13
CA VAL A 34 -11.19 10.60 -5.28
C VAL A 34 -10.94 9.20 -4.73
N GLU A 35 -11.47 8.89 -3.55
CA GLU A 35 -11.30 7.58 -2.91
C GLU A 35 -11.94 6.45 -3.72
N SER A 36 -13.09 6.68 -4.33
CA SER A 36 -13.75 5.70 -5.23
C SER A 36 -12.96 5.44 -6.52
N GLN A 37 -12.07 6.35 -6.94
CA GLN A 37 -11.19 6.16 -8.08
C GLN A 37 -9.83 5.53 -7.70
N VAL A 38 -9.55 5.43 -6.41
CA VAL A 38 -8.26 4.95 -5.89
C VAL A 38 -8.37 3.55 -5.31
N PHE A 39 -9.42 3.25 -4.54
CA PHE A 39 -9.56 1.99 -3.83
C PHE A 39 -10.56 1.06 -4.52
N PHE A 40 -10.16 -0.18 -4.74
CA PHE A 40 -10.97 -1.21 -5.40
C PHE A 40 -11.12 -2.45 -4.50
N PRO A 41 -11.88 -2.32 -3.38
CA PRO A 41 -12.06 -3.41 -2.44
C PRO A 41 -12.94 -4.52 -3.03
N GLU A 42 -12.59 -5.75 -2.72
CA GLU A 42 -13.39 -6.95 -2.97
C GLU A 42 -13.63 -7.67 -1.65
N THR A 43 -14.89 -8.03 -1.38
CA THR A 43 -15.28 -8.65 -0.09
C THR A 43 -15.30 -10.17 -0.13
N THR A 44 -15.37 -10.78 -1.31
CA THR A 44 -15.39 -12.23 -1.45
C THR A 44 -14.02 -12.83 -1.15
N ILE A 45 -13.94 -13.73 -0.18
CA ILE A 45 -12.76 -14.54 0.08
C ILE A 45 -12.82 -15.77 -0.83
N GLU A 46 -11.91 -15.86 -1.80
CA GLU A 46 -11.89 -16.94 -2.79
C GLU A 46 -11.22 -18.21 -2.24
N GLN A 47 -10.22 -18.06 -1.41
CA GLN A 47 -9.46 -19.13 -0.78
C GLN A 47 -8.91 -18.69 0.58
N THR A 48 -8.55 -19.65 1.41
CA THR A 48 -7.94 -19.45 2.73
C THR A 48 -6.54 -20.07 2.77
N PRO A 49 -5.71 -19.75 3.75
CA PRO A 49 -4.42 -20.43 3.90
C PRO A 49 -4.51 -21.95 4.02
N LEU A 50 -5.64 -22.49 4.53
CA LEU A 50 -5.88 -23.93 4.63
C LEU A 50 -5.91 -24.61 3.25
N ASP A 51 -6.42 -23.93 2.23
CA ASP A 51 -6.50 -24.45 0.85
C ASP A 51 -5.09 -24.62 0.22
N LEU A 52 -4.06 -24.07 0.86
CA LEU A 52 -2.66 -24.20 0.48
C LEU A 52 -1.80 -24.94 1.54
N ASP A 53 -2.44 -25.69 2.43
CA ASP A 53 -1.81 -26.44 3.53
C ASP A 53 -0.94 -25.55 4.45
N LEU A 54 -1.29 -24.26 4.60
CA LEU A 54 -0.59 -23.32 5.47
C LEU A 54 -1.24 -23.31 6.87
N PRO A 55 -0.43 -23.43 7.95
CA PRO A 55 -0.94 -23.17 9.30
C PRO A 55 -1.31 -21.69 9.42
N PHE A 56 -2.47 -21.39 9.99
CA PHE A 56 -2.86 -20.00 10.17
C PHE A 56 -3.82 -19.80 11.34
N GLU A 57 -3.90 -18.53 11.76
CA GLU A 57 -4.88 -18.05 12.74
C GLU A 57 -5.66 -16.88 12.11
N ASP A 58 -7.01 -16.92 12.22
CA ASP A 58 -7.87 -15.78 11.93
C ASP A 58 -7.68 -14.73 13.03
N ILE A 59 -7.17 -13.58 12.68
CA ILE A 59 -6.94 -12.47 13.60
C ILE A 59 -7.97 -11.40 13.38
N TRP A 60 -8.77 -11.15 14.42
CA TRP A 60 -9.68 -10.01 14.46
C TRP A 60 -9.13 -8.94 15.39
N PHE A 61 -9.08 -7.69 14.91
CA PHE A 61 -8.58 -6.56 15.68
C PHE A 61 -9.37 -5.30 15.32
N THR A 62 -9.13 -4.23 16.07
CA THR A 62 -9.91 -3.00 15.94
C THR A 62 -8.98 -1.83 15.64
N SER A 63 -9.33 -1.01 14.66
CA SER A 63 -8.63 0.24 14.35
C SER A 63 -8.89 1.31 15.42
N GLY A 64 -8.11 2.38 15.39
CA GLY A 64 -8.20 3.47 16.35
C GLY A 64 -9.57 4.18 16.39
N ASP A 65 -10.37 4.06 15.34
CA ASP A 65 -11.74 4.58 15.23
C ASP A 65 -12.81 3.48 15.34
N SER A 66 -12.46 2.36 15.98
CA SER A 66 -13.35 1.25 16.33
C SER A 66 -13.89 0.41 15.16
N VAL A 67 -13.28 0.50 13.98
CA VAL A 67 -13.61 -0.39 12.85
C VAL A 67 -12.99 -1.76 13.10
N ARG A 68 -13.79 -2.83 12.97
CA ARG A 68 -13.35 -4.22 13.13
C ARG A 68 -12.69 -4.71 11.85
N LEU A 69 -11.44 -5.14 11.95
CA LEU A 69 -10.58 -5.57 10.86
C LEU A 69 -10.24 -7.05 11.00
N HIS A 70 -9.90 -7.66 9.88
CA HIS A 70 -9.57 -9.07 9.77
C HIS A 70 -8.20 -9.25 9.08
N GLY A 71 -7.49 -10.29 9.48
CA GLY A 71 -6.25 -10.71 8.85
C GLY A 71 -5.92 -12.15 9.17
N TRP A 72 -4.89 -12.68 8.53
CA TRP A 72 -4.34 -14.01 8.78
C TRP A 72 -2.92 -13.91 9.29
N LEU A 73 -2.67 -14.57 10.40
CA LEU A 73 -1.33 -14.83 10.90
C LEU A 73 -0.91 -16.24 10.48
N ILE A 74 0.15 -16.35 9.70
CA ILE A 74 0.72 -17.60 9.21
C ILE A 74 2.09 -17.76 9.88
N PRO A 75 2.18 -18.50 11.03
CA PRO A 75 3.41 -18.63 11.80
C PRO A 75 4.36 -19.65 11.16
N ALA A 76 5.65 -19.33 11.09
CA ALA A 76 6.69 -20.31 10.80
C ALA A 76 6.99 -21.17 12.04
N SER A 77 7.50 -22.38 11.84
CA SER A 77 7.79 -23.33 12.92
C SER A 77 8.87 -22.83 13.90
N SER A 78 9.78 -21.96 13.45
CA SER A 78 10.82 -21.35 14.27
C SER A 78 10.94 -19.86 13.88
N PRO A 79 10.06 -19.00 14.43
CA PRO A 79 9.88 -17.64 13.95
C PRO A 79 11.06 -16.74 14.36
N LYS A 80 11.95 -16.43 13.43
CA LYS A 80 12.99 -15.40 13.60
C LYS A 80 12.54 -14.04 13.10
N HIS A 81 11.62 -14.02 12.14
CA HIS A 81 11.11 -12.82 11.48
C HIS A 81 9.60 -12.92 11.34
N LEU A 82 8.93 -11.79 11.54
CA LEU A 82 7.54 -11.58 11.15
C LEU A 82 7.51 -10.52 10.05
N LEU A 83 6.84 -10.85 8.95
CA LEU A 83 6.56 -9.92 7.88
C LEU A 83 5.13 -9.42 8.00
N LEU A 84 4.95 -8.12 8.31
CA LEU A 84 3.65 -7.45 8.20
C LEU A 84 3.42 -7.09 6.74
N PHE A 85 2.48 -7.79 6.09
CA PHE A 85 2.22 -7.63 4.67
C PHE A 85 1.07 -6.65 4.42
N CYS A 86 1.41 -5.45 3.97
CA CYS A 86 0.48 -4.43 3.49
C CYS A 86 0.21 -4.67 2.00
N HIS A 87 -0.98 -5.19 1.66
CA HIS A 87 -1.31 -5.60 0.30
C HIS A 87 -1.61 -4.42 -0.63
N GLY A 88 -1.59 -4.69 -1.95
CA GLY A 88 -1.93 -3.73 -2.99
C GLY A 88 -3.42 -3.46 -3.09
N ASN A 89 -3.80 -2.56 -3.99
CA ASN A 89 -5.13 -1.96 -4.07
C ASN A 89 -6.27 -2.95 -4.34
N ALA A 90 -6.25 -3.66 -5.47
CA ALA A 90 -7.39 -4.47 -5.91
C ALA A 90 -7.48 -5.82 -5.18
N GLY A 91 -8.70 -6.34 -5.01
CA GLY A 91 -8.97 -7.63 -4.39
C GLY A 91 -8.93 -7.58 -2.86
N ASN A 92 -8.45 -8.65 -2.22
CA ASN A 92 -8.28 -8.79 -0.78
C ASN A 92 -7.12 -9.75 -0.46
N ILE A 93 -6.94 -10.15 0.79
CA ILE A 93 -5.84 -11.01 1.23
C ILE A 93 -5.86 -12.41 0.60
N SER A 94 -7.03 -12.94 0.19
CA SER A 94 -7.11 -14.26 -0.46
C SER A 94 -6.38 -14.32 -1.80
N HIS A 95 -6.30 -13.21 -2.52
CA HIS A 95 -5.56 -13.07 -3.78
C HIS A 95 -4.02 -12.96 -3.61
N ARG A 96 -3.52 -13.03 -2.39
CA ARG A 96 -2.09 -12.87 -2.08
C ARG A 96 -1.44 -14.15 -1.57
N LEU A 97 -2.23 -15.21 -1.42
CA LEU A 97 -1.79 -16.44 -0.75
C LEU A 97 -0.64 -17.16 -1.46
N ASP A 98 -0.53 -17.09 -2.78
CA ASP A 98 0.63 -17.65 -3.50
C ASP A 98 1.95 -16.99 -3.06
N ASN A 99 1.96 -15.65 -2.99
CA ASN A 99 3.15 -14.93 -2.52
C ASN A 99 3.40 -15.21 -1.02
N VAL A 100 2.36 -15.20 -0.20
CA VAL A 100 2.44 -15.52 1.23
C VAL A 100 3.02 -16.93 1.45
N ARG A 101 2.56 -17.93 0.69
CA ARG A 101 3.07 -19.29 0.74
C ARG A 101 4.57 -19.37 0.43
N LEU A 102 5.01 -18.67 -0.62
CA LEU A 102 6.43 -18.64 -0.98
C LEU A 102 7.30 -18.00 0.09
N LEU A 103 6.83 -16.91 0.70
CA LEU A 103 7.51 -16.26 1.83
C LEU A 103 7.53 -17.16 3.07
N HIS A 104 6.41 -17.82 3.39
CA HIS A 104 6.33 -18.77 4.50
C HIS A 104 7.28 -19.96 4.32
N ASN A 105 7.43 -20.49 3.10
CA ASN A 105 8.35 -21.56 2.78
C ASN A 105 9.84 -21.21 2.99
N MET A 106 10.15 -19.90 3.07
CA MET A 106 11.49 -19.41 3.50
C MET A 106 11.66 -19.40 5.03
N GLY A 107 10.68 -19.88 5.80
CA GLY A 107 10.72 -19.84 7.27
C GLY A 107 10.35 -18.47 7.85
N ILE A 108 9.67 -17.62 7.07
CA ILE A 108 9.20 -16.30 7.50
C ILE A 108 7.76 -16.42 7.98
N SER A 109 7.47 -15.94 9.20
CA SER A 109 6.08 -15.75 9.64
C SER A 109 5.48 -14.56 8.90
N VAL A 110 4.21 -14.67 8.49
CA VAL A 110 3.52 -13.59 7.76
C VAL A 110 2.25 -13.21 8.50
N PHE A 111 2.05 -11.93 8.75
CA PHE A 111 0.76 -11.36 9.11
C PHE A 111 0.28 -10.49 7.97
N ILE A 112 -0.78 -10.93 7.31
CA ILE A 112 -1.46 -10.20 6.23
C ILE A 112 -2.87 -9.83 6.69
N PHE A 113 -3.34 -8.63 6.35
CA PHE A 113 -4.63 -8.12 6.80
C PHE A 113 -5.36 -7.38 5.69
N ASP A 114 -6.67 -7.34 5.78
CA ASP A 114 -7.55 -6.54 4.92
C ASP A 114 -7.79 -5.17 5.55
N TYR A 115 -7.59 -4.11 4.77
CA TYR A 115 -8.04 -2.76 5.15
C TYR A 115 -9.57 -2.73 5.25
N ARG A 116 -10.12 -1.73 5.93
CA ARG A 116 -11.57 -1.54 6.00
C ARG A 116 -12.23 -1.60 4.63
N GLY A 117 -13.35 -2.31 4.54
CA GLY A 117 -14.10 -2.53 3.30
C GLY A 117 -13.53 -3.62 2.37
N TYR A 118 -12.33 -4.15 2.66
CA TYR A 118 -11.75 -5.29 1.95
C TYR A 118 -12.02 -6.60 2.69
N GLY A 119 -12.18 -7.70 1.95
CA GLY A 119 -12.35 -9.04 2.47
C GLY A 119 -13.43 -9.11 3.55
N ARG A 120 -13.04 -9.57 4.76
CA ARG A 120 -13.93 -9.66 5.92
C ARG A 120 -13.88 -8.43 6.83
N SER A 121 -13.02 -7.45 6.55
CA SER A 121 -12.92 -6.21 7.33
C SER A 121 -14.14 -5.34 7.14
N GLN A 122 -14.65 -4.77 8.24
CA GLN A 122 -15.83 -3.91 8.23
C GLN A 122 -15.52 -2.50 7.74
N GLY A 123 -16.55 -1.66 7.62
CA GLY A 123 -16.43 -0.24 7.32
C GLY A 123 -16.28 0.08 5.83
N HIS A 124 -15.96 1.33 5.54
CA HIS A 124 -15.73 1.84 4.19
C HIS A 124 -14.33 2.46 4.11
N ILE A 125 -13.62 2.15 3.04
CA ILE A 125 -12.26 2.62 2.84
C ILE A 125 -12.21 4.14 2.65
N SER A 126 -11.23 4.77 3.27
CA SER A 126 -10.84 6.16 3.08
C SER A 126 -9.34 6.28 3.28
N GLU A 127 -8.72 7.35 2.79
CA GLU A 127 -7.28 7.55 3.00
C GLU A 127 -6.90 7.60 4.49
N LYS A 128 -7.67 8.32 5.30
CA LYS A 128 -7.46 8.35 6.76
C LYS A 128 -7.60 6.96 7.37
N GLY A 129 -8.65 6.24 6.99
CA GLY A 129 -8.90 4.88 7.46
C GLY A 129 -7.81 3.90 7.07
N PHE A 130 -7.29 4.01 5.85
CA PHE A 130 -6.19 3.19 5.35
C PHE A 130 -4.92 3.28 6.26
N TYR A 131 -4.55 4.47 6.71
CA TYR A 131 -3.44 4.65 7.65
C TYR A 131 -3.78 4.10 9.04
N GLN A 132 -4.98 4.38 9.57
CA GLN A 132 -5.43 3.89 10.87
C GLN A 132 -5.48 2.35 10.93
N ASP A 133 -5.92 1.69 9.85
CA ASP A 133 -5.96 0.24 9.74
C ASP A 133 -4.55 -0.35 9.72
N SER A 134 -3.64 0.29 8.99
CA SER A 134 -2.24 -0.11 8.94
C SER A 134 -1.56 0.00 10.30
N GLU A 135 -1.83 1.06 11.07
CA GLU A 135 -1.32 1.24 12.43
C GLU A 135 -1.89 0.21 13.41
N ALA A 136 -3.18 -0.14 13.26
CA ALA A 136 -3.79 -1.19 14.08
C ALA A 136 -3.17 -2.57 13.77
N ALA A 137 -2.99 -2.89 12.49
CA ALA A 137 -2.29 -4.11 12.07
C ALA A 137 -0.84 -4.17 12.56
N TYR A 138 -0.12 -3.03 12.50
CA TYR A 138 1.22 -2.92 13.09
C TYR A 138 1.20 -3.25 14.58
N THR A 139 0.22 -2.78 15.34
CA THR A 139 0.12 -3.04 16.79
C THR A 139 0.00 -4.54 17.08
N VAL A 140 -0.81 -5.26 16.28
CA VAL A 140 -0.93 -6.72 16.35
C VAL A 140 0.40 -7.39 16.01
N ALA A 141 0.99 -7.03 14.89
CA ALA A 141 2.26 -7.60 14.42
C ALA A 141 3.40 -7.36 15.43
N ARG A 142 3.52 -6.16 15.98
CA ARG A 142 4.55 -5.80 16.96
C ARG A 142 4.42 -6.57 18.25
N LYS A 143 3.18 -6.76 18.72
CA LYS A 143 2.89 -7.56 19.91
C LYS A 143 3.33 -9.01 19.70
N TRP A 144 2.91 -9.61 18.58
CA TRP A 144 3.26 -10.99 18.26
C TRP A 144 4.78 -11.18 18.08
N ALA A 145 5.44 -10.29 17.35
CA ALA A 145 6.89 -10.34 17.17
C ALA A 145 7.63 -10.25 18.50
N GLY A 146 7.21 -9.37 19.41
CA GLY A 146 7.78 -9.24 20.75
C GLY A 146 7.62 -10.51 21.61
N GLN A 147 6.46 -11.16 21.54
CA GLN A 147 6.18 -12.40 22.28
C GLN A 147 7.02 -13.59 21.78
N ASN A 148 7.40 -13.59 20.49
CA ASN A 148 8.15 -14.68 19.86
C ASN A 148 9.64 -14.35 19.66
N GLY A 149 10.12 -13.20 20.12
CA GLY A 149 11.51 -12.76 19.91
C GLY A 149 11.87 -12.53 18.45
N ALA A 150 10.86 -12.32 17.58
CA ALA A 150 11.03 -12.16 16.15
C ALA A 150 11.29 -10.68 15.77
N LYS A 151 12.12 -10.47 14.75
CA LYS A 151 12.26 -9.14 14.12
C LYS A 151 11.04 -8.84 13.25
N LEU A 152 10.55 -7.59 13.32
CA LEU A 152 9.39 -7.13 12.54
C LEU A 152 9.85 -6.40 11.28
N VAL A 153 9.56 -6.96 10.13
CA VAL A 153 9.76 -6.32 8.82
C VAL A 153 8.40 -5.92 8.25
N VAL A 154 8.27 -4.69 7.78
CA VAL A 154 7.06 -4.25 7.10
C VAL A 154 7.26 -4.38 5.59
N PHE A 155 6.37 -5.12 4.94
CA PHE A 155 6.37 -5.31 3.50
C PHE A 155 5.16 -4.61 2.89
N GLY A 156 5.41 -3.77 1.90
CA GLY A 156 4.33 -3.08 1.21
C GLY A 156 4.43 -3.20 -0.30
N ARG A 157 3.33 -3.67 -0.91
CA ARG A 157 3.24 -3.80 -2.36
C ARG A 157 2.28 -2.79 -2.96
N SER A 158 2.70 -2.07 -4.00
CA SER A 158 1.88 -1.09 -4.71
C SER A 158 1.31 -0.04 -3.73
N LEU A 159 -0.02 0.07 -3.60
CA LEU A 159 -0.69 0.89 -2.59
C LEU A 159 -0.21 0.58 -1.18
N GLY A 160 -0.02 -0.70 -0.85
CA GLY A 160 0.52 -1.13 0.45
C GLY A 160 1.92 -0.60 0.75
N GLY A 161 2.69 -0.21 -0.28
CA GLY A 161 3.97 0.46 -0.11
C GLY A 161 3.85 1.84 0.52
N ILE A 162 2.70 2.53 0.34
CA ILE A 162 2.38 3.78 1.04
C ILE A 162 2.19 3.50 2.54
N ALA A 163 1.37 2.48 2.89
CA ALA A 163 1.17 2.07 4.28
C ALA A 163 2.49 1.65 4.94
N ALA A 164 3.27 0.83 4.25
CA ALA A 164 4.56 0.36 4.75
C ALA A 164 5.55 1.52 4.98
N THR A 165 5.58 2.51 4.07
CA THR A 165 6.41 3.72 4.23
C THR A 165 5.95 4.52 5.45
N HIS A 166 4.65 4.72 5.62
CA HIS A 166 4.07 5.40 6.79
C HIS A 166 4.48 4.70 8.10
N LEU A 167 4.32 3.38 8.16
CA LEU A 167 4.72 2.61 9.33
C LEU A 167 6.23 2.67 9.59
N GLY A 168 7.06 2.55 8.55
CA GLY A 168 8.51 2.68 8.67
C GLY A 168 8.99 4.07 9.12
N ALA A 169 8.23 5.11 8.81
CA ALA A 169 8.51 6.49 9.21
C ALA A 169 8.06 6.81 10.63
N THR A 170 6.95 6.21 11.09
CA THR A 170 6.26 6.60 12.34
C THR A 170 6.34 5.57 13.45
N LYS A 171 6.68 4.32 13.15
CA LYS A 171 6.70 3.20 14.11
C LYS A 171 8.06 2.50 14.11
N LYS A 172 8.35 1.73 15.14
CA LYS A 172 9.59 0.94 15.27
C LYS A 172 9.44 -0.40 14.55
N CYS A 173 10.22 -0.62 13.49
CA CYS A 173 10.39 -1.92 12.83
C CYS A 173 11.88 -2.19 12.62
N ASP A 174 12.23 -3.39 12.15
CA ASP A 174 13.62 -3.79 11.95
C ASP A 174 14.07 -3.66 10.49
N GLY A 175 13.11 -3.60 9.55
CA GLY A 175 13.36 -3.40 8.13
C GLY A 175 12.10 -3.07 7.36
N LEU A 176 12.28 -2.59 6.14
CA LEU A 176 11.20 -2.21 5.23
C LEU A 176 11.44 -2.81 3.85
N ILE A 177 10.44 -3.46 3.27
CA ILE A 177 10.47 -3.95 1.89
C ILE A 177 9.37 -3.23 1.11
N LEU A 178 9.72 -2.59 0.00
CA LEU A 178 8.82 -1.83 -0.86
C LEU A 178 8.83 -2.41 -2.27
N GLU A 179 7.69 -2.92 -2.73
CA GLU A 179 7.56 -3.55 -4.03
C GLU A 179 6.58 -2.79 -4.92
N SER A 180 7.03 -2.45 -6.14
CA SER A 180 6.19 -1.81 -7.19
C SER A 180 5.36 -0.63 -6.67
N THR A 181 5.93 0.19 -5.78
CA THR A 181 5.24 1.31 -5.14
C THR A 181 5.58 2.66 -5.80
N PHE A 182 4.84 3.69 -5.41
CA PHE A 182 4.88 5.01 -6.02
C PHE A 182 5.10 6.12 -4.98
N THR A 183 5.31 7.34 -5.45
CA THR A 183 5.63 8.49 -4.58
C THR A 183 4.39 9.11 -3.92
N ASN A 184 3.32 9.35 -4.69
CA ASN A 184 2.03 9.91 -4.23
C ASN A 184 0.97 9.80 -5.34
N MET A 185 -0.29 10.08 -5.01
CA MET A 185 -1.39 10.02 -5.98
C MET A 185 -1.28 11.05 -7.11
N GLY A 186 -0.69 12.21 -6.87
CA GLY A 186 -0.46 13.19 -7.93
C GLY A 186 0.47 12.67 -9.03
N ALA A 187 1.54 11.99 -8.64
CA ALA A 187 2.47 11.37 -9.57
C ALA A 187 1.84 10.19 -10.35
N MET A 188 0.97 9.40 -9.69
CA MET A 188 0.19 8.36 -10.36
C MET A 188 -0.80 8.95 -11.37
N ALA A 189 -1.57 9.97 -10.98
CA ALA A 189 -2.48 10.66 -11.87
C ALA A 189 -1.76 11.22 -13.11
N ARG A 190 -0.61 11.87 -12.92
CA ARG A 190 0.22 12.38 -14.04
C ARG A 190 0.75 11.26 -14.94
N ALA A 191 1.01 10.08 -14.40
CA ALA A 191 1.55 8.97 -15.19
C ALA A 191 0.49 8.37 -16.14
N HIS A 192 -0.80 8.43 -15.77
CA HIS A 192 -1.89 7.76 -16.47
C HIS A 192 -2.87 8.70 -17.15
N TYR A 193 -2.98 9.95 -16.69
CA TYR A 193 -3.97 10.91 -17.20
C TYR A 193 -3.28 12.20 -17.64
N PRO A 194 -3.58 12.71 -18.84
CA PRO A 194 -3.02 13.97 -19.34
C PRO A 194 -3.77 15.20 -18.74
N LEU A 195 -4.01 15.18 -17.43
CA LEU A 195 -4.71 16.26 -16.74
C LEU A 195 -3.67 17.20 -16.09
N PRO A 196 -3.46 18.40 -16.62
CA PRO A 196 -2.35 19.27 -16.23
C PRO A 196 -2.36 19.71 -14.75
N PHE A 197 -3.53 19.72 -14.12
CA PHE A 197 -3.68 20.16 -12.72
C PHE A 197 -3.86 19.02 -11.71
N ALA A 198 -4.09 17.78 -12.16
CA ALA A 198 -4.36 16.64 -11.27
C ALA A 198 -3.22 16.40 -10.27
N GLU A 199 -1.97 16.53 -10.71
CA GLU A 199 -0.79 16.38 -9.84
C GLU A 199 -0.83 17.39 -8.70
N THR A 200 -1.15 18.65 -8.95
CA THR A 200 -1.17 19.72 -7.95
C THR A 200 -2.20 19.46 -6.85
N PHE A 201 -3.39 18.98 -7.21
CA PHE A 201 -4.47 18.71 -6.26
C PHE A 201 -4.28 17.40 -5.49
N LEU A 202 -3.61 16.40 -6.10
CA LEU A 202 -3.47 15.06 -5.53
C LEU A 202 -2.10 14.77 -4.93
N LYS A 203 -1.10 15.67 -5.05
CA LYS A 203 0.28 15.42 -4.59
C LYS A 203 0.42 15.15 -3.09
N HIS A 204 -0.52 15.63 -2.29
CA HIS A 204 -0.54 15.42 -0.83
C HIS A 204 -1.31 14.18 -0.41
N ARG A 205 -1.99 13.51 -1.36
CA ARG A 205 -2.76 12.28 -1.11
C ARG A 205 -1.85 11.06 -1.22
N LEU A 206 -1.95 10.13 -0.25
CA LEU A 206 -1.16 8.89 -0.20
C LEU A 206 0.31 9.16 -0.50
N ASN A 207 0.93 10.05 0.31
CA ASN A 207 2.22 10.63 -0.02
C ASN A 207 3.38 9.96 0.73
N ALA A 208 3.91 8.89 0.16
CA ALA A 208 5.11 8.22 0.67
C ALA A 208 6.39 9.07 0.48
N LEU A 209 6.42 10.01 -0.47
CA LEU A 209 7.65 10.77 -0.76
C LEU A 209 8.06 11.68 0.41
N ASP A 210 7.09 12.28 1.09
CA ASP A 210 7.36 13.15 2.24
C ASP A 210 7.68 12.34 3.51
N GLU A 211 7.22 11.09 3.59
CA GLU A 211 7.43 10.22 4.75
C GLU A 211 8.72 9.38 4.66
N ILE A 212 9.11 8.93 3.45
CA ILE A 212 10.25 8.01 3.28
C ILE A 212 11.56 8.58 3.84
N VAL A 213 11.72 9.90 3.86
CA VAL A 213 12.90 10.58 4.40
C VAL A 213 13.05 10.44 5.92
N GLN A 214 11.96 10.05 6.60
CA GLN A 214 11.93 9.80 8.06
C GLN A 214 12.25 8.36 8.44
N VAL A 215 12.27 7.41 7.48
CA VAL A 215 12.59 6.01 7.74
C VAL A 215 14.04 5.90 8.25
N ARG A 216 14.27 5.07 9.28
CA ARG A 216 15.58 4.93 9.93
C ARG A 216 16.09 3.48 9.95
N VAL A 217 15.43 2.59 9.21
CA VAL A 217 15.76 1.17 9.10
C VAL A 217 16.23 0.82 7.70
N PRO A 218 16.91 -0.32 7.48
CA PRO A 218 17.26 -0.79 6.15
C PRO A 218 16.04 -0.93 5.25
N ILE A 219 16.18 -0.54 3.96
CA ILE A 219 15.09 -0.57 2.99
C ILE A 219 15.51 -1.37 1.76
N LEU A 220 14.71 -2.38 1.41
CA LEU A 220 14.83 -3.13 0.16
C LEU A 220 13.70 -2.75 -0.78
N PHE A 221 14.05 -2.32 -2.00
CA PHE A 221 13.09 -2.00 -3.05
C PHE A 221 13.13 -3.05 -4.15
N PHE A 222 11.96 -3.50 -4.59
CA PHE A 222 11.77 -4.29 -5.81
C PHE A 222 10.90 -3.54 -6.80
N HIS A 223 11.24 -3.61 -8.09
CA HIS A 223 10.40 -3.05 -9.13
C HIS A 223 10.63 -3.74 -10.47
N GLY A 224 9.54 -4.13 -11.14
CA GLY A 224 9.59 -4.65 -12.49
C GLY A 224 9.87 -3.54 -13.51
N ASP A 225 10.74 -3.80 -14.48
CA ASP A 225 11.07 -2.82 -15.53
C ASP A 225 9.99 -2.69 -16.60
N ARG A 226 9.04 -3.64 -16.64
CA ARG A 226 7.84 -3.62 -17.50
C ARG A 226 6.55 -3.29 -16.76
N ASP A 227 6.65 -2.76 -15.54
CA ASP A 227 5.48 -2.34 -14.78
C ASP A 227 4.76 -1.17 -15.47
N ARG A 228 3.55 -1.47 -15.99
CA ARG A 228 2.68 -0.51 -16.68
C ARG A 228 1.66 0.14 -15.75
N ILE A 229 1.47 -0.39 -14.54
CA ILE A 229 0.55 0.15 -13.53
C ILE A 229 1.27 1.20 -12.70
N VAL A 230 2.45 0.87 -12.15
CA VAL A 230 3.31 1.83 -11.45
C VAL A 230 4.63 1.94 -12.22
N PRO A 231 4.80 2.96 -13.07
CA PRO A 231 6.05 3.11 -13.81
C PRO A 231 7.27 3.13 -12.89
N ILE A 232 8.29 2.33 -13.19
CA ILE A 232 9.52 2.16 -12.38
C ILE A 232 10.19 3.50 -12.01
N LYS A 233 10.00 4.55 -12.83
CA LYS A 233 10.50 5.91 -12.52
C LYS A 233 9.96 6.46 -11.20
N LEU A 234 8.75 6.04 -10.76
CA LEU A 234 8.17 6.46 -9.47
C LEU A 234 8.86 5.74 -8.30
N GLY A 235 9.09 4.43 -8.42
CA GLY A 235 9.87 3.66 -7.44
C GLY A 235 11.31 4.20 -7.32
N ARG A 236 11.97 4.49 -8.45
CA ARG A 236 13.31 5.11 -8.45
C ARG A 236 13.34 6.49 -7.80
N LYS A 237 12.28 7.30 -7.98
CA LYS A 237 12.15 8.61 -7.32
C LYS A 237 12.03 8.44 -5.81
N LEU A 238 11.22 7.48 -5.35
CA LEU A 238 11.08 7.16 -3.93
C LEU A 238 12.40 6.64 -3.35
N PHE A 239 13.05 5.70 -4.03
CA PHE A 239 14.37 5.19 -3.66
C PHE A 239 15.40 6.32 -3.51
N LYS A 240 15.44 7.27 -4.46
CA LYS A 240 16.39 8.41 -4.40
C LYS A 240 16.20 9.24 -3.13
N ALA A 241 14.96 9.45 -2.69
CA ALA A 241 14.62 10.21 -1.49
C ALA A 241 14.86 9.43 -0.17
N ALA A 242 14.81 8.11 -0.21
CA ALA A 242 15.00 7.26 0.96
C ALA A 242 16.41 7.42 1.56
N PRO A 243 16.58 7.33 2.90
CA PRO A 243 17.88 7.31 3.54
C PRO A 243 18.60 5.97 3.35
N ASN A 244 19.87 5.90 3.71
CA ASN A 244 20.64 4.66 3.78
C ASN A 244 20.48 4.00 5.16
N PRO A 245 20.68 2.65 5.25
CA PRO A 245 21.01 1.73 4.16
C PRO A 245 19.81 1.35 3.31
N LYS A 246 19.98 1.30 2.00
CA LYS A 246 18.94 0.94 1.02
C LYS A 246 19.50 0.20 -0.19
N GLU A 247 18.69 -0.68 -0.77
CA GLU A 247 19.00 -1.42 -1.99
C GLU A 247 17.81 -1.34 -2.96
N PHE A 248 18.08 -1.19 -4.28
CA PHE A 248 17.04 -1.20 -5.32
C PHE A 248 17.29 -2.33 -6.29
N VAL A 249 16.40 -3.30 -6.32
CA VAL A 249 16.45 -4.46 -7.21
C VAL A 249 15.48 -4.23 -8.37
N VAL A 250 16.03 -4.13 -9.57
CA VAL A 250 15.23 -4.15 -10.80
C VAL A 250 14.97 -5.60 -11.16
N LEU A 251 13.73 -5.94 -11.49
CA LEU A 251 13.32 -7.27 -11.93
C LEU A 251 13.10 -7.24 -13.46
N PRO A 252 14.07 -7.70 -14.26
CA PRO A 252 13.98 -7.62 -15.71
C PRO A 252 12.83 -8.44 -16.25
N GLY A 253 12.00 -7.84 -17.09
CA GLY A 253 10.84 -8.49 -17.69
C GLY A 253 9.59 -8.52 -16.81
N ALA A 254 9.68 -8.24 -15.51
CA ALA A 254 8.55 -8.26 -14.59
C ALA A 254 7.62 -7.06 -14.81
N GLY A 255 6.31 -7.35 -14.74
CA GLY A 255 5.24 -6.37 -14.66
C GLY A 255 4.91 -5.96 -13.23
N HIS A 256 3.66 -5.56 -13.02
CA HIS A 256 3.18 -5.13 -11.69
C HIS A 256 2.85 -6.28 -10.75
N ASN A 257 2.28 -7.36 -11.30
CA ASN A 257 1.67 -8.43 -10.50
C ASN A 257 2.48 -9.72 -10.46
N ASP A 258 3.56 -9.83 -11.20
CA ASP A 258 4.36 -11.04 -11.39
C ASP A 258 5.82 -10.92 -10.94
N THR A 259 6.13 -9.92 -10.13
CA THR A 259 7.47 -9.60 -9.61
C THR A 259 8.16 -10.81 -9.00
N TYR A 260 7.51 -11.52 -8.08
CA TYR A 260 8.05 -12.70 -7.40
C TYR A 260 8.08 -13.93 -8.32
N VAL A 261 7.22 -14.01 -9.35
CA VAL A 261 7.19 -15.10 -10.33
C VAL A 261 8.34 -14.93 -11.33
N VAL A 262 8.43 -13.76 -11.97
CA VAL A 262 9.48 -13.45 -12.95
C VAL A 262 10.86 -13.31 -12.30
N GLY A 263 10.92 -12.72 -11.11
CA GLY A 263 12.16 -12.60 -10.33
C GLY A 263 12.68 -13.93 -9.81
N GLY A 264 11.80 -14.94 -9.68
CA GLY A 264 12.17 -16.31 -9.35
C GLY A 264 13.08 -16.40 -8.12
N GLN A 265 14.06 -17.31 -8.16
CA GLN A 265 14.97 -17.54 -7.03
C GLN A 265 15.76 -16.28 -6.63
N ASP A 266 16.13 -15.43 -7.58
CA ASP A 266 16.91 -14.22 -7.28
C ASP A 266 16.11 -13.21 -6.42
N TYR A 267 14.80 -13.12 -6.64
CA TYR A 267 13.92 -12.32 -5.79
C TYR A 267 13.96 -12.82 -4.34
N PHE A 268 13.80 -14.12 -4.12
CA PHE A 268 13.82 -14.72 -2.79
C PHE A 268 15.21 -14.68 -2.13
N ASN A 269 16.28 -14.90 -2.88
CA ASN A 269 17.67 -14.76 -2.41
C ASN A 269 17.96 -13.32 -1.91
N LYS A 270 17.39 -12.31 -2.56
CA LYS A 270 17.50 -10.92 -2.12
C LYS A 270 16.76 -10.66 -0.80
N ILE A 271 15.56 -11.23 -0.66
CA ILE A 271 14.81 -11.17 0.61
C ILE A 271 15.60 -11.88 1.74
N GLU A 272 16.09 -13.09 1.50
CA GLU A 272 16.88 -13.84 2.47
C GLU A 272 18.12 -13.05 2.91
N SER A 273 18.89 -12.54 1.94
CA SER A 273 20.07 -11.71 2.22
C SER A 273 19.73 -10.44 2.99
N PHE A 274 18.55 -9.86 2.76
CA PHE A 274 18.07 -8.72 3.51
C PHE A 274 17.79 -9.10 4.97
N PHE A 275 17.08 -10.20 5.22
CA PHE A 275 16.78 -10.66 6.57
C PHE A 275 18.04 -11.05 7.37
N VAL A 276 19.05 -11.62 6.72
CA VAL A 276 20.32 -11.97 7.38
C VAL A 276 21.06 -10.72 7.89
N ARG A 277 20.88 -9.58 7.22
CA ARG A 277 21.55 -8.31 7.60
C ARG A 277 20.81 -7.51 8.70
N LEU A 278 19.59 -7.89 9.04
CA LEU A 278 18.81 -7.28 10.13
C LEU A 278 19.26 -7.77 11.49
#